data_9d4f28811d568a6e40a535f619570339
#
_entry.id   9d4f28811d568a6e40a535f619570339
#
_cell.length_a   1.000
_cell.length_b   1.000
_cell.length_c   1.000
_cell.angle_alpha   90.00
_cell.angle_beta   90.00
_cell.angle_gamma   90.00
#
_symmetry.space_group_name_H-M   'P 1'
#
loop_
_entity.id
_entity.type
_entity.pdbx_description
1 polymer ?
#
loop_
_entity_poly.entity_id
_entity_poly.type
_entity_poly.pdbx_seq_one_letter_code
_entity_poly.pdbx_strand_id
1 'polypeptide(L)'
;MKHLKNYLFALGCLAAAGLTSCLSDSDSDENTGISRQEISQCLAATKGNYTGKIMFEVENSNDSNDHIDTLDIAWSVTTDTMVVINQFPQAAFLENIKDSTMKAALAAAEPAESKIMINFYQASPIVFLLYPFPIIYDIEYKGEPHKASLVFWYNTYYSFGQFDTSSRVFQMQLIMAALFLDEDTNRNYLLNSGSNTASLPIMITNANLSKNQ
;
A
#
# COMPACT_ATOMS: atom_id res chain seq x y z
N MET A 1 -15.19 -7.86 -0.40
CA MET A 1 -14.05 -8.09 -1.32
C MET A 1 -14.35 -7.95 -2.81
N LYS A 2 -15.58 -7.65 -3.25
CA LYS A 2 -15.89 -7.55 -4.69
C LYS A 2 -15.62 -6.17 -5.29
N HIS A 3 -15.81 -5.08 -4.53
CA HIS A 3 -15.73 -3.72 -5.08
C HIS A 3 -14.29 -3.18 -5.17
N LEU A 4 -13.45 -3.38 -4.17
CA LEU A 4 -12.05 -2.97 -4.24
C LEU A 4 -11.28 -3.74 -5.33
N LYS A 5 -11.64 -5.02 -5.56
CA LYS A 5 -11.09 -5.81 -6.68
C LYS A 5 -11.34 -5.17 -8.04
N ASN A 6 -12.48 -4.48 -8.25
CA ASN A 6 -12.78 -3.81 -9.50
C ASN A 6 -11.90 -2.56 -9.72
N TYR A 7 -11.60 -1.80 -8.67
CA TYR A 7 -10.63 -0.68 -8.73
C TYR A 7 -9.21 -1.21 -8.93
N LEU A 8 -8.85 -2.32 -8.26
CA LEU A 8 -7.57 -2.99 -8.42
C LEU A 8 -7.38 -3.57 -9.83
N PHE A 9 -8.45 -4.09 -10.44
CA PHE A 9 -8.44 -4.61 -11.81
C PHE A 9 -8.24 -3.49 -12.84
N ALA A 10 -8.84 -2.31 -12.61
CA ALA A 10 -8.63 -1.14 -13.47
C ALA A 10 -7.19 -0.64 -13.44
N LEU A 11 -6.52 -0.73 -12.28
CA LEU A 11 -5.09 -0.41 -12.14
C LEU A 11 -4.21 -1.40 -12.92
N GLY A 12 -4.52 -2.70 -12.83
CA GLY A 12 -3.78 -3.78 -13.53
C GLY A 12 -3.93 -3.75 -15.05
N CYS A 13 -5.10 -3.35 -15.58
CA CYS A 13 -5.33 -3.28 -17.03
C CYS A 13 -4.54 -2.17 -17.73
N LEU A 14 -4.25 -1.07 -17.06
CA LEU A 14 -3.41 0.00 -17.60
C LEU A 14 -1.94 -0.42 -17.73
N ALA A 15 -1.45 -1.27 -16.83
CA ALA A 15 -0.08 -1.80 -16.89
C ALA A 15 0.12 -2.84 -18.02
N ALA A 16 -0.94 -3.57 -18.41
CA ALA A 16 -0.87 -4.62 -19.43
C ALA A 16 -0.87 -4.10 -20.87
N ALA A 17 -1.34 -2.87 -21.11
CA ALA A 17 -1.40 -2.30 -22.45
C ALA A 17 -0.05 -1.80 -23.00
N GLY A 18 0.99 -1.76 -22.16
CA GLY A 18 2.32 -1.23 -22.49
C GLY A 18 3.36 -2.26 -22.93
N LEU A 19 3.03 -3.53 -23.03
CA LEU A 19 4.01 -4.61 -23.30
C LEU A 19 4.40 -4.77 -24.79
N THR A 20 4.02 -3.84 -25.65
CA THR A 20 4.46 -3.85 -27.05
C THR A 20 5.31 -2.65 -27.35
N SER A 21 6.62 -2.70 -27.10
CA SER A 21 7.55 -1.85 -27.81
C SER A 21 9.01 -2.26 -27.61
N CYS A 22 9.59 -2.63 -28.76
CA CYS A 22 10.93 -2.38 -29.22
C CYS A 22 12.09 -3.12 -28.55
N LEU A 23 12.37 -4.25 -29.12
CA LEU A 23 13.75 -4.72 -29.40
C LEU A 23 14.49 -3.65 -30.22
N SER A 24 15.45 -2.98 -29.60
CA SER A 24 16.56 -2.41 -30.35
C SER A 24 17.86 -2.79 -29.64
N ASP A 25 18.70 -3.45 -30.45
CA ASP A 25 20.04 -3.96 -30.16
C ASP A 25 20.90 -2.99 -29.33
N SER A 26 21.53 -3.47 -28.31
CA SER A 26 22.97 -3.71 -28.17
C SER A 26 23.36 -3.81 -26.69
N ASP A 27 24.18 -4.81 -26.45
CA ASP A 27 24.95 -5.15 -25.27
C ASP A 27 24.20 -5.86 -24.11
N SER A 28 24.49 -7.15 -24.14
CA SER A 28 24.20 -8.18 -23.18
C SER A 28 24.54 -7.80 -21.75
N ASP A 29 23.51 -7.37 -20.99
CA ASP A 29 23.37 -7.73 -19.61
C ASP A 29 21.90 -8.15 -19.43
N GLU A 30 21.69 -9.38 -19.01
CA GLU A 30 20.38 -9.98 -18.74
C GLU A 30 19.70 -9.28 -17.55
N ASN A 31 19.30 -8.05 -17.73
CA ASN A 31 18.45 -7.36 -16.78
C ASN A 31 17.31 -6.68 -17.55
N THR A 32 16.15 -7.30 -17.57
CA THR A 32 14.89 -6.80 -18.14
C THR A 32 14.36 -5.57 -17.41
N GLY A 33 15.20 -4.63 -17.06
CA GLY A 33 14.90 -3.43 -16.31
C GLY A 33 15.07 -2.17 -17.16
N ILE A 34 14.42 -1.09 -16.75
CA ILE A 34 14.64 0.24 -17.31
C ILE A 34 16.06 0.73 -16.99
N SER A 35 16.61 1.60 -17.86
CA SER A 35 17.95 2.15 -17.71
C SER A 35 18.09 3.06 -16.49
N ARG A 36 19.32 3.27 -16.02
CA ARG A 36 19.59 4.23 -14.91
C ARG A 36 19.10 5.65 -15.22
N GLN A 37 19.18 6.05 -16.49
CA GLN A 37 18.68 7.37 -16.91
C GLN A 37 17.16 7.44 -16.80
N GLU A 38 16.43 6.40 -17.23
CA GLU A 38 14.98 6.32 -17.09
C GLU A 38 14.56 6.27 -15.63
N ILE A 39 15.26 5.52 -14.77
CA ILE A 39 15.02 5.52 -13.31
C ILE A 39 15.12 6.97 -12.75
N SER A 40 16.18 7.68 -13.13
CA SER A 40 16.38 9.08 -12.69
C SER A 40 15.25 10.00 -13.17
N GLN A 41 14.77 9.81 -14.41
CA GLN A 41 13.64 10.57 -14.96
C GLN A 41 12.32 10.22 -14.25
N CYS A 42 12.06 8.94 -13.99
CA CYS A 42 10.89 8.50 -13.23
C CYS A 42 10.88 9.10 -11.82
N LEU A 43 12.02 9.06 -11.13
CA LEU A 43 12.16 9.67 -9.81
C LEU A 43 11.94 11.20 -9.85
N ALA A 44 12.52 11.89 -10.82
CA ALA A 44 12.32 13.32 -10.99
C ALA A 44 10.85 13.68 -11.24
N ALA A 45 10.13 12.84 -12.00
CA ALA A 45 8.71 13.03 -12.29
C ALA A 45 7.80 12.76 -11.08
N THR A 46 8.13 11.73 -10.28
CA THR A 46 7.31 11.29 -9.14
C THR A 46 7.63 11.98 -7.83
N LYS A 47 8.84 12.55 -7.70
CA LYS A 47 9.26 13.24 -6.47
C LYS A 47 8.32 14.39 -6.12
N GLY A 48 7.95 14.49 -4.84
CA GLY A 48 7.13 15.58 -4.32
C GLY A 48 6.30 15.19 -3.12
N ASN A 49 5.46 16.15 -2.69
CA ASN A 49 4.49 15.97 -1.63
C ASN A 49 3.10 15.80 -2.24
N TYR A 50 2.34 14.89 -1.71
CA TYR A 50 1.01 14.52 -2.17
C TYR A 50 0.02 14.53 -1.02
N THR A 51 -1.22 14.86 -1.32
CA THR A 51 -2.38 14.66 -0.45
C THR A 51 -3.46 13.92 -1.24
N GLY A 52 -4.20 13.05 -0.58
CA GLY A 52 -5.21 12.25 -1.25
C GLY A 52 -5.99 11.40 -0.28
N LYS A 53 -6.38 10.21 -0.73
CA LYS A 53 -7.19 9.27 0.04
C LYS A 53 -6.50 7.92 0.16
N ILE A 54 -6.63 7.29 1.33
CA ILE A 54 -6.48 5.86 1.50
C ILE A 54 -7.87 5.24 1.45
N MET A 55 -8.03 4.19 0.67
CA MET A 55 -9.26 3.43 0.47
C MET A 55 -9.07 2.02 1.00
N PHE A 56 -10.03 1.51 1.74
CA PHE A 56 -9.99 0.17 2.33
C PHE A 56 -11.40 -0.41 2.44
N GLU A 57 -11.49 -1.73 2.51
CA GLU A 57 -12.76 -2.43 2.70
C GLU A 57 -13.11 -2.53 4.18
N VAL A 58 -14.37 -2.23 4.51
CA VAL A 58 -14.93 -2.43 5.84
C VAL A 58 -16.00 -3.53 5.75
N GLU A 59 -15.83 -4.60 6.53
CA GLU A 59 -16.89 -5.59 6.69
C GLU A 59 -18.06 -4.98 7.45
N ASN A 60 -19.19 -4.83 6.78
CA ASN A 60 -20.43 -4.42 7.45
C ASN A 60 -21.20 -5.68 7.89
N SER A 61 -21.31 -5.90 9.19
CA SER A 61 -21.99 -7.07 9.77
C SER A 61 -23.49 -7.10 9.51
N ASN A 62 -24.08 -6.01 9.01
CA ASN A 62 -25.52 -5.84 8.85
C ASN A 62 -25.99 -5.71 7.39
N ASP A 63 -25.09 -5.63 6.44
CA ASP A 63 -25.42 -5.52 5.02
C ASP A 63 -24.47 -6.41 4.21
N SER A 64 -25.00 -7.15 3.25
CA SER A 64 -24.22 -8.06 2.39
C SER A 64 -23.35 -7.32 1.36
N ASN A 65 -23.26 -6.00 1.46
CA ASN A 65 -22.44 -5.17 0.61
C ASN A 65 -21.18 -4.72 1.38
N ASP A 66 -20.02 -5.19 0.95
CA ASP A 66 -18.73 -4.66 1.38
C ASP A 66 -18.68 -3.17 1.03
N HIS A 67 -18.44 -2.32 2.02
CA HIS A 67 -18.28 -0.88 1.79
C HIS A 67 -16.81 -0.52 1.72
N ILE A 68 -16.49 0.35 0.76
CA ILE A 68 -15.19 1.00 0.70
C ILE A 68 -15.28 2.26 1.53
N ASP A 69 -14.44 2.36 2.55
CA ASP A 69 -14.25 3.58 3.33
C ASP A 69 -12.99 4.32 2.86
N THR A 70 -12.94 5.61 3.17
CA THR A 70 -11.83 6.49 2.75
C THR A 70 -11.42 7.43 3.85
N LEU A 71 -10.10 7.60 4.03
CA LEU A 71 -9.51 8.60 4.93
C LEU A 71 -8.59 9.53 4.16
N ASP A 72 -8.48 10.76 4.62
CA ASP A 72 -7.47 11.70 4.10
C ASP A 72 -6.08 11.24 4.53
N ILE A 73 -5.12 11.33 3.58
CA ILE A 73 -3.74 10.93 3.81
C ILE A 73 -2.79 11.87 3.07
N ALA A 74 -1.60 12.06 3.63
CA ALA A 74 -0.51 12.78 2.99
C ALA A 74 0.74 11.90 2.93
N TRP A 75 1.46 11.98 1.83
CA TRP A 75 2.72 11.28 1.65
C TRP A 75 3.72 12.11 0.85
N SER A 76 4.97 11.73 0.90
CA SER A 76 6.02 12.29 0.07
C SER A 76 6.79 11.20 -0.67
N VAL A 77 7.27 11.53 -1.85
CA VAL A 77 8.28 10.74 -2.57
C VAL A 77 9.60 11.46 -2.47
N THR A 78 10.58 10.83 -1.86
CA THR A 78 11.89 11.42 -1.54
C THR A 78 12.94 11.13 -2.62
N THR A 79 14.12 11.76 -2.52
CA THR A 79 15.22 11.60 -3.49
C THR A 79 15.88 10.22 -3.46
N ASP A 80 15.70 9.46 -2.40
CA ASP A 80 16.23 8.12 -2.17
C ASP A 80 15.24 7.00 -2.50
N THR A 81 14.28 7.29 -3.40
CA THR A 81 13.26 6.34 -3.85
C THR A 81 12.35 5.80 -2.73
N MET A 82 12.05 6.63 -1.75
CA MET A 82 11.16 6.28 -0.65
C MET A 82 9.83 7.03 -0.76
N VAL A 83 8.71 6.31 -0.57
CA VAL A 83 7.44 6.90 -0.16
C VAL A 83 7.43 6.95 1.36
N VAL A 84 7.15 8.12 1.90
CA VAL A 84 7.03 8.33 3.36
C VAL A 84 5.63 8.85 3.66
N ILE A 85 4.92 8.13 4.53
CA ILE A 85 3.63 8.52 5.10
C ILE A 85 3.88 8.76 6.58
N ASN A 86 3.90 10.02 7.01
CA ASN A 86 4.27 10.36 8.40
C ASN A 86 3.25 9.86 9.43
N GLN A 87 1.98 9.74 9.04
CA GLN A 87 0.89 9.34 9.90
C GLN A 87 0.01 8.32 9.18
N PHE A 88 0.39 7.05 9.22
CA PHE A 88 -0.44 5.99 8.64
C PHE A 88 -1.64 5.72 9.56
N PRO A 89 -2.89 5.84 9.06
CA PRO A 89 -4.07 5.76 9.90
C PRO A 89 -4.40 4.31 10.29
N GLN A 90 -4.43 4.01 11.59
CA GLN A 90 -4.82 2.69 12.11
C GLN A 90 -6.24 2.32 11.70
N ALA A 91 -7.14 3.29 11.55
CA ALA A 91 -8.52 3.07 11.14
C ALA A 91 -8.65 2.25 9.85
N ALA A 92 -7.62 2.27 8.98
CA ALA A 92 -7.60 1.46 7.76
C ALA A 92 -7.63 -0.08 7.99
N PHE A 93 -7.35 -0.54 9.22
CA PHE A 93 -7.33 -1.98 9.52
C PHE A 93 -7.97 -2.36 10.86
N LEU A 94 -8.37 -1.40 11.70
CA LEU A 94 -8.91 -1.68 13.03
C LEU A 94 -10.12 -2.60 13.00
N GLU A 95 -11.01 -2.46 12.00
CA GLU A 95 -12.21 -3.30 11.90
C GLU A 95 -11.89 -4.77 11.62
N ASN A 96 -10.69 -5.05 11.09
CA ASN A 96 -10.22 -6.40 10.83
C ASN A 96 -9.59 -7.10 12.06
N ILE A 97 -9.53 -6.40 13.21
CA ILE A 97 -8.98 -6.94 14.45
C ILE A 97 -10.14 -7.44 15.32
N LYS A 98 -10.14 -8.75 15.59
CA LYS A 98 -11.19 -9.40 16.41
C LYS A 98 -10.91 -9.35 17.91
N ASP A 99 -9.67 -9.27 18.32
CA ASP A 99 -9.30 -9.08 19.73
C ASP A 99 -9.63 -7.63 20.15
N SER A 100 -10.70 -7.48 20.94
CA SER A 100 -11.19 -6.15 21.33
C SER A 100 -10.18 -5.36 22.16
N THR A 101 -9.35 -6.04 22.96
CA THR A 101 -8.29 -5.39 23.74
C THR A 101 -7.18 -4.87 22.83
N MET A 102 -6.78 -5.65 21.82
CA MET A 102 -5.79 -5.24 20.82
C MET A 102 -6.35 -4.08 19.98
N LYS A 103 -7.61 -4.18 19.53
CA LYS A 103 -8.30 -3.11 18.79
C LYS A 103 -8.31 -1.81 19.57
N ALA A 104 -8.66 -1.85 20.87
CA ALA A 104 -8.68 -0.68 21.73
C ALA A 104 -7.27 -0.10 21.95
N ALA A 105 -6.27 -0.95 22.15
CA ALA A 105 -4.87 -0.52 22.32
C ALA A 105 -4.34 0.21 21.08
N LEU A 106 -4.60 -0.32 19.89
CA LEU A 106 -4.22 0.32 18.62
C LEU A 106 -5.00 1.60 18.34
N ALA A 107 -6.29 1.63 18.67
CA ALA A 107 -7.11 2.83 18.50
C ALA A 107 -6.63 4.00 19.37
N ALA A 108 -5.99 3.69 20.52
CA ALA A 108 -5.41 4.68 21.44
C ALA A 108 -3.96 5.06 21.08
N ALA A 109 -3.30 4.31 20.21
CA ALA A 109 -1.93 4.57 19.80
C ALA A 109 -1.81 5.78 18.89
N GLU A 110 -0.68 6.49 18.96
CA GLU A 110 -0.36 7.54 18.02
C GLU A 110 -0.15 6.95 16.61
N PRO A 111 -0.56 7.67 15.55
CA PRO A 111 -0.27 7.26 14.17
C PRO A 111 1.23 7.08 13.95
N ALA A 112 1.62 6.01 13.27
CA ALA A 112 3.02 5.69 13.03
C ALA A 112 3.46 6.06 11.63
N GLU A 113 4.77 6.26 11.45
CA GLU A 113 5.38 6.49 10.14
C GLU A 113 5.40 5.18 9.33
N SER A 114 5.02 5.27 8.06
CA SER A 114 5.19 4.20 7.07
C SER A 114 6.24 4.61 6.05
N LYS A 115 7.20 3.71 5.80
CA LYS A 115 8.22 3.83 4.75
C LYS A 115 8.06 2.73 3.73
N ILE A 116 8.13 3.10 2.45
CA ILE A 116 7.96 2.16 1.35
C ILE A 116 9.04 2.46 0.32
N MET A 117 9.92 1.50 0.05
CA MET A 117 10.91 1.65 -1.02
C MET A 117 10.25 1.45 -2.38
N ILE A 118 10.55 2.31 -3.34
CA ILE A 118 10.10 2.23 -4.74
C ILE A 118 11.20 1.59 -5.59
N ASN A 119 10.82 0.65 -6.42
CA ASN A 119 11.65 0.15 -7.51
C ASN A 119 10.92 0.38 -8.84
N PHE A 120 11.40 1.33 -9.64
CA PHE A 120 10.84 1.62 -10.95
C PHE A 120 11.11 0.46 -11.90
N TYR A 121 10.09 0.03 -12.60
CA TYR A 121 10.12 -1.14 -13.46
C TYR A 121 9.71 -0.80 -14.89
N GLN A 122 8.97 0.32 -15.09
CA GLN A 122 8.57 0.82 -16.41
C GLN A 122 8.55 2.36 -16.38
N ALA A 123 9.02 2.99 -17.47
CA ALA A 123 9.12 4.45 -17.54
C ALA A 123 7.93 5.12 -18.26
N SER A 124 7.21 4.39 -19.12
CA SER A 124 6.06 4.93 -19.85
C SER A 124 4.98 3.85 -20.10
N PRO A 125 3.83 3.88 -19.39
CA PRO A 125 3.57 4.70 -18.20
C PRO A 125 4.58 4.42 -17.08
N ILE A 126 4.75 5.34 -16.13
CA ILE A 126 5.61 5.09 -14.97
C ILE A 126 4.93 4.09 -14.06
N VAL A 127 5.53 2.90 -13.92
CA VAL A 127 5.10 1.82 -13.03
C VAL A 127 6.25 1.44 -12.12
N PHE A 128 5.92 1.15 -10.86
CA PHE A 128 6.90 0.80 -9.85
C PHE A 128 6.39 -0.27 -8.89
N LEU A 129 7.31 -1.07 -8.40
CA LEU A 129 7.08 -2.02 -7.33
C LEU A 129 7.31 -1.33 -5.99
N LEU A 130 6.56 -1.75 -4.99
CA LEU A 130 6.58 -1.22 -3.64
C LEU A 130 7.12 -2.28 -2.69
N TYR A 131 8.09 -1.89 -1.87
CA TYR A 131 8.66 -2.71 -0.81
C TYR A 131 8.38 -2.02 0.53
N PRO A 132 7.19 -2.22 1.12
CA PRO A 132 6.82 -1.59 2.37
C PRO A 132 7.61 -2.20 3.53
N PHE A 133 8.14 -1.34 4.38
CA PHE A 133 8.69 -1.74 5.67
C PHE A 133 7.54 -1.96 6.67
N PRO A 134 7.71 -2.80 7.69
CA PRO A 134 6.74 -2.93 8.75
C PRO A 134 6.46 -1.59 9.44
N ILE A 135 5.20 -1.31 9.75
CA ILE A 135 4.82 -0.13 10.55
C ILE A 135 4.76 -0.56 12.00
N ILE A 136 5.47 0.14 12.87
CA ILE A 136 5.57 -0.18 14.29
C ILE A 136 4.74 0.82 15.09
N TYR A 137 3.77 0.32 15.85
CA TYR A 137 2.97 1.09 16.79
C TYR A 137 3.42 0.75 18.21
N ASP A 138 3.73 1.78 19.01
CA ASP A 138 3.91 1.62 20.45
C ASP A 138 2.52 1.62 21.10
N ILE A 139 2.16 0.55 21.79
CA ILE A 139 0.83 0.35 22.38
C ILE A 139 0.93 -0.07 23.83
N GLU A 140 -0.12 0.21 24.61
CA GLU A 140 -0.33 -0.41 25.91
C GLU A 140 -1.35 -1.57 25.74
N TYR A 141 -0.91 -2.79 25.91
CA TYR A 141 -1.74 -3.98 25.74
C TYR A 141 -1.74 -4.80 27.03
N LYS A 142 -2.93 -5.00 27.63
CA LYS A 142 -3.12 -5.67 28.93
C LYS A 142 -2.33 -5.07 30.09
N GLY A 143 -2.10 -3.76 30.06
CA GLY A 143 -1.41 -3.02 31.11
C GLY A 143 0.10 -2.99 31.01
N GLU A 144 0.68 -3.51 29.93
CA GLU A 144 2.12 -3.52 29.65
C GLU A 144 2.42 -2.84 28.31
N PRO A 145 3.60 -2.19 28.17
CA PRO A 145 4.02 -1.60 26.91
C PRO A 145 4.47 -2.69 25.93
N HIS A 146 4.02 -2.58 24.69
CA HIS A 146 4.30 -3.52 23.60
C HIS A 146 4.53 -2.79 22.28
N LYS A 147 5.11 -3.51 21.30
CA LYS A 147 5.22 -3.05 19.91
C LYS A 147 4.33 -3.90 19.02
N ALA A 148 3.36 -3.25 18.37
CA ALA A 148 2.54 -3.92 17.35
C ALA A 148 3.11 -3.61 15.97
N SER A 149 3.44 -4.67 15.20
CA SER A 149 4.08 -4.58 13.89
C SER A 149 3.09 -4.95 12.78
N LEU A 150 2.67 -3.96 11.98
CA LEU A 150 1.86 -4.19 10.78
C LEU A 150 2.77 -4.53 9.61
N VAL A 151 2.58 -5.71 9.02
CA VAL A 151 3.38 -6.26 7.93
C VAL A 151 2.56 -6.32 6.65
N PHE A 152 3.22 -6.10 5.51
CA PHE A 152 2.63 -6.11 4.18
C PHE A 152 3.19 -7.23 3.30
N TRP A 153 2.41 -7.65 2.30
CA TRP A 153 2.94 -8.43 1.18
C TRP A 153 3.81 -7.53 0.29
N TYR A 154 4.94 -8.07 -0.20
CA TYR A 154 5.96 -7.33 -0.96
C TYR A 154 6.33 -7.99 -2.28
N ASN A 155 5.38 -8.49 -3.02
CA ASN A 155 5.69 -9.03 -4.36
C ASN A 155 4.96 -8.25 -5.46
N THR A 156 5.36 -8.51 -6.70
CA THR A 156 4.86 -7.81 -7.89
C THR A 156 3.35 -7.85 -8.10
N TYR A 157 2.66 -8.82 -7.50
CA TYR A 157 1.21 -8.97 -7.62
C TYR A 157 0.44 -8.21 -6.53
N TYR A 158 1.11 -7.87 -5.41
CA TYR A 158 0.44 -7.38 -4.22
C TYR A 158 0.78 -5.93 -3.89
N SER A 159 1.99 -5.47 -4.22
CA SER A 159 2.46 -4.14 -3.83
C SER A 159 3.10 -3.43 -5.02
N PHE A 160 2.32 -2.63 -5.70
CA PHE A 160 2.76 -1.87 -6.87
C PHE A 160 2.06 -0.51 -6.95
N GLY A 161 2.59 0.37 -7.78
CA GLY A 161 2.00 1.67 -8.03
C GLY A 161 2.29 2.18 -9.42
N GLN A 162 1.61 3.26 -9.76
CA GLN A 162 1.79 3.96 -11.03
C GLN A 162 1.70 5.48 -10.84
N PHE A 163 2.32 6.20 -11.76
CA PHE A 163 2.22 7.64 -11.82
C PHE A 163 1.94 8.08 -13.25
N ASP A 164 0.83 8.79 -13.41
CA ASP A 164 0.49 9.45 -14.68
C ASP A 164 1.10 10.85 -14.70
N THR A 165 2.04 11.07 -15.59
CA THR A 165 2.76 12.34 -15.74
C THR A 165 1.87 13.46 -16.26
N SER A 166 0.81 13.15 -17.02
CA SER A 166 -0.09 14.12 -17.62
C SER A 166 -1.09 14.68 -16.60
N SER A 167 -1.72 13.82 -15.83
CA SER A 167 -2.68 14.19 -14.79
C SER A 167 -2.02 14.42 -13.43
N ARG A 168 -0.74 14.01 -13.26
CA ARG A 168 0.00 13.95 -11.99
C ARG A 168 -0.70 13.10 -10.93
N VAL A 169 -1.39 12.08 -11.36
CA VAL A 169 -2.04 11.13 -10.47
C VAL A 169 -1.04 10.06 -10.04
N PHE A 170 -0.84 9.98 -8.74
CA PHE A 170 -0.06 8.95 -8.06
C PHE A 170 -1.04 7.94 -7.44
N GLN A 171 -0.86 6.67 -7.76
CA GLN A 171 -1.66 5.58 -7.22
C GLN A 171 -0.77 4.46 -6.75
N MET A 172 -1.06 3.87 -5.59
CA MET A 172 -0.36 2.70 -5.09
C MET A 172 -1.31 1.76 -4.36
N GLN A 173 -1.06 0.48 -4.56
CA GLN A 173 -1.74 -0.61 -3.87
C GLN A 173 -0.78 -1.26 -2.88
N LEU A 174 -1.24 -1.50 -1.68
CA LEU A 174 -0.57 -2.30 -0.68
C LEU A 174 -1.54 -3.36 -0.15
N ILE A 175 -1.02 -4.49 0.29
CA ILE A 175 -1.83 -5.53 0.92
C ILE A 175 -1.26 -5.83 2.30
N MET A 176 -2.04 -5.57 3.33
CA MET A 176 -1.68 -5.89 4.71
C MET A 176 -1.76 -7.40 4.91
N ALA A 177 -0.70 -7.99 5.42
CA ALA A 177 -0.53 -9.44 5.58
C ALA A 177 -0.70 -9.93 7.01
N ALA A 178 -0.22 -9.15 7.98
CA ALA A 178 -0.22 -9.55 9.38
C ALA A 178 -0.08 -8.36 10.33
N LEU A 179 -0.56 -8.54 11.54
CA LEU A 179 -0.26 -7.71 12.69
C LEU A 179 0.29 -8.61 13.81
N PHE A 180 1.53 -8.40 14.18
CA PHE A 180 2.22 -9.15 15.22
C PHE A 180 2.48 -8.28 16.45
N LEU A 181 2.63 -8.92 17.59
CA LEU A 181 2.98 -8.29 18.85
C LEU A 181 4.39 -8.74 19.26
N ASP A 182 5.29 -7.79 19.56
CA ASP A 182 6.66 -8.03 20.02
C ASP A 182 7.44 -9.06 19.17
N GLU A 183 7.28 -9.00 17.85
CA GLU A 183 7.91 -9.93 16.90
C GLU A 183 7.44 -11.40 17.02
N ASP A 184 6.42 -11.69 17.85
CA ASP A 184 5.82 -13.03 17.92
C ASP A 184 4.97 -13.31 16.68
N THR A 185 5.53 -14.05 15.73
CA THR A 185 4.87 -14.42 14.47
C THR A 185 3.89 -15.59 14.60
N ASN A 186 3.73 -16.19 15.80
CA ASN A 186 2.81 -17.30 16.01
C ASN A 186 1.35 -16.86 16.03
N ARG A 187 1.08 -15.58 16.31
CA ARG A 187 -0.28 -15.04 16.35
C ARG A 187 -0.41 -13.81 15.46
N ASN A 188 -1.25 -13.91 14.45
CA ASN A 188 -1.64 -12.78 13.61
C ASN A 188 -2.96 -12.19 14.11
N TYR A 189 -2.95 -10.92 14.54
CA TYR A 189 -4.11 -10.23 15.08
C TYR A 189 -5.07 -9.69 14.01
N LEU A 190 -4.66 -9.67 12.71
CA LEU A 190 -5.55 -9.32 11.60
C LEU A 190 -6.48 -10.48 11.19
N LEU A 191 -6.40 -11.63 11.81
CA LEU A 191 -7.11 -12.83 11.37
C LEU A 191 -8.11 -13.35 12.40
N ASN A 192 -9.19 -13.91 11.87
CA ASN A 192 -9.99 -14.92 12.58
C ASN A 192 -9.19 -16.23 12.59
N SER A 193 -9.04 -16.84 13.76
CA SER A 193 -8.32 -18.07 14.06
C SER A 193 -8.18 -19.08 12.90
N GLY A 194 -6.96 -19.45 12.57
CA GLY A 194 -6.66 -20.60 11.70
C GLY A 194 -5.85 -20.34 10.44
N SER A 195 -5.57 -19.08 10.10
CA SER A 195 -4.63 -18.72 9.02
C SER A 195 -3.53 -17.80 9.56
N ASN A 196 -2.29 -18.01 9.12
CA ASN A 196 -1.17 -17.17 9.56
C ASN A 196 -1.00 -15.88 8.74
N THR A 197 -1.79 -15.69 7.67
CA THR A 197 -1.68 -14.54 6.79
C THR A 197 -3.03 -13.94 6.43
N ALA A 198 -3.11 -12.61 6.40
CA ALA A 198 -4.23 -11.85 5.89
C ALA A 198 -3.99 -11.43 4.42
N SER A 199 -5.03 -10.94 3.77
CA SER A 199 -4.94 -10.29 2.48
C SER A 199 -5.95 -9.13 2.48
N LEU A 200 -5.55 -8.03 3.12
CA LEU A 200 -6.38 -6.82 3.26
C LEU A 200 -5.83 -5.73 2.34
N PRO A 201 -6.43 -5.56 1.15
CA PRO A 201 -5.96 -4.57 0.19
C PRO A 201 -6.32 -3.16 0.65
N ILE A 202 -5.38 -2.24 0.44
CA ILE A 202 -5.59 -0.80 0.53
C ILE A 202 -5.10 -0.14 -0.74
N MET A 203 -5.74 0.94 -1.14
CA MET A 203 -5.29 1.78 -2.23
C MET A 203 -5.10 3.22 -1.75
N ILE A 204 -3.97 3.83 -2.12
CA ILE A 204 -3.64 5.22 -1.83
C ILE A 204 -3.57 5.98 -3.15
N THR A 205 -4.27 7.10 -3.25
CA THR A 205 -4.31 7.88 -4.49
C THR A 205 -4.62 9.35 -4.22
N ASN A 206 -4.07 10.23 -5.06
CA ASN A 206 -4.46 11.64 -5.15
C ASN A 206 -5.44 11.91 -6.30
N ALA A 207 -5.93 10.88 -6.98
CA ALA A 207 -7.01 11.05 -7.94
C ALA A 207 -8.27 11.59 -7.28
N ASN A 208 -8.97 12.51 -7.97
CA ASN A 208 -10.30 12.91 -7.56
C ASN A 208 -11.25 11.72 -7.73
N LEU A 209 -11.60 11.11 -6.61
CA LEU A 209 -12.62 10.06 -6.59
C LEU A 209 -13.98 10.75 -6.75
N SER A 210 -14.41 10.99 -7.99
CA SER A 210 -15.80 11.36 -8.23
C SER A 210 -16.67 10.19 -7.74
N LYS A 211 -17.57 10.46 -6.80
CA LYS A 211 -18.60 9.50 -6.42
C LYS A 211 -19.41 9.20 -7.70
N ASN A 212 -19.14 8.07 -8.32
CA ASN A 212 -20.09 7.52 -9.26
C ASN A 212 -21.32 7.16 -8.45
N GLN A 213 -22.36 7.97 -8.63
CA GLN A 213 -23.72 7.73 -8.13
C GLN A 213 -24.29 6.46 -8.75
#